data_5bb9e71457f3df16ce2c1e8fa50b5706
#
_entry.id   5bb9e71457f3df16ce2c1e8fa50b5706
#
_cell.length_a   1.000
_cell.length_b   1.000
_cell.length_c   1.000
_cell.angle_alpha   90.00
_cell.angle_beta   90.00
_cell.angle_gamma   90.00
#
_symmetry.space_group_name_H-M   'P 1'
#
loop_
_entity.id
_entity.type
_entity.pdbx_description
1 polymer ?
#
loop_
_entity_poly.entity_id
_entity_poly.type
_entity_poly.pdbx_seq_one_letter_code
_entity_poly.pdbx_strand_id
1 'polypeptide(L)'
;GMVNAPSDAGSTQPGFTLWPSQSPGTGSFNLSNGGTEFFMSSNAADEATNPVSGSGGSHTSQQLVVWSLRNTSSLDTASPALGLSNRILSVEQYAVPPKQQQPGSGTAPDATVPQGHCLNDETTLTIAGLGCWKLLVGAAAHAAGAEVVQSPDSNDTRMQQVMYANGKLWGSLDTALNPDGGPQRAGIAWFIVNPSSGSLVKQGYLGATGYDFTYPAIGVTASGRGVMAFTATGDTLYPSAAYAPIDALVGVGTWNVAPGGVGVAADDGFSGYKQQRFPDPIRSRWGDYGAAAVDGNSVWIASEYIAHVCNYTDWGGPFFAGGSGDNLLGTCGGASHGPGARTALANWSTRISKLTP
;
A
#
# COMPACT_ATOMS: atom_id res chain seq x y z
N GLY A 1 22.71 -7.93 -16.27
CA GLY A 1 21.54 -8.73 -16.09
C GLY A 1 20.34 -7.95 -15.64
N MET A 2 19.77 -8.29 -14.51
CA MET A 2 18.49 -7.70 -14.04
C MET A 2 18.52 -6.17 -13.85
N VAL A 3 19.68 -5.57 -13.65
CA VAL A 3 19.80 -4.10 -13.50
C VAL A 3 19.31 -3.35 -14.74
N ASN A 4 19.46 -3.93 -15.95
CA ASN A 4 18.99 -3.34 -17.20
C ASN A 4 17.66 -3.95 -17.69
N ALA A 5 17.11 -4.93 -16.96
CA ALA A 5 15.91 -5.61 -17.40
C ALA A 5 14.70 -4.70 -17.64
N PRO A 6 14.44 -3.63 -16.86
CA PRO A 6 13.37 -2.70 -17.17
C PRO A 6 13.47 -2.05 -18.54
N SER A 7 14.67 -1.63 -18.96
CA SER A 7 14.88 -1.03 -20.27
C SER A 7 14.79 -2.04 -21.42
N ASP A 8 14.92 -3.34 -21.12
CA ASP A 8 14.84 -4.43 -22.10
C ASP A 8 13.40 -4.89 -22.37
N ALA A 9 12.41 -4.27 -21.76
CA ALA A 9 11.00 -4.64 -21.93
C ALA A 9 10.43 -4.38 -23.33
N GLY A 10 11.21 -3.74 -24.19
CA GLY A 10 10.78 -3.51 -25.60
C GLY A 10 9.67 -2.47 -25.74
N SER A 11 9.50 -1.61 -24.75
CA SER A 11 8.54 -0.52 -24.72
C SER A 11 9.27 0.82 -24.59
N THR A 12 8.57 1.91 -24.92
CA THR A 12 9.04 3.26 -24.64
C THR A 12 9.05 3.57 -23.14
N GLN A 13 8.31 2.79 -22.35
CA GLN A 13 8.31 2.83 -20.91
C GLN A 13 8.90 1.53 -20.36
N PRO A 14 9.99 1.58 -19.59
CA PRO A 14 10.54 0.39 -18.96
C PRO A 14 9.60 -0.16 -17.90
N GLY A 15 9.69 -1.45 -17.61
CA GLY A 15 8.95 -2.09 -16.51
C GLY A 15 9.23 -1.39 -15.18
N PHE A 16 8.19 -1.15 -14.39
CA PHE A 16 8.27 -0.45 -13.13
C PHE A 16 7.93 -1.37 -11.96
N THR A 17 8.83 -1.44 -10.99
CA THR A 17 8.80 -2.33 -9.82
C THR A 17 8.60 -3.80 -10.19
N LEU A 18 9.71 -4.47 -10.53
CA LEU A 18 9.71 -5.92 -10.77
C LEU A 18 9.48 -6.65 -9.45
N TRP A 19 8.32 -7.27 -9.32
CA TRP A 19 7.98 -8.04 -8.14
C TRP A 19 8.13 -9.53 -8.40
N PRO A 20 8.98 -10.26 -7.62
CA PRO A 20 9.10 -11.71 -7.74
C PRO A 20 7.82 -12.39 -7.26
N SER A 21 7.44 -13.49 -7.92
CA SER A 21 6.27 -14.22 -7.52
C SER A 21 6.54 -15.09 -6.28
N GLN A 22 5.61 -15.07 -5.34
CA GLN A 22 5.60 -16.01 -4.24
C GLN A 22 4.76 -17.23 -4.61
N SER A 23 5.08 -18.39 -4.06
CA SER A 23 4.31 -19.62 -4.25
C SER A 23 3.67 -20.09 -2.94
N PRO A 24 2.50 -20.74 -2.98
CA PRO A 24 1.79 -21.16 -1.77
C PRO A 24 2.46 -22.31 -1.01
N GLY A 25 3.56 -22.85 -1.54
CA GLY A 25 4.35 -23.90 -0.91
C GLY A 25 5.24 -24.63 -1.92
N THR A 26 6.10 -25.48 -1.43
CA THR A 26 7.13 -26.18 -2.22
C THR A 26 6.58 -27.02 -3.38
N GLY A 27 5.37 -27.58 -3.23
CA GLY A 27 4.70 -28.33 -4.29
C GLY A 27 4.11 -27.47 -5.41
N SER A 28 4.20 -26.16 -5.32
CA SER A 28 3.61 -25.20 -6.28
C SER A 28 4.66 -24.50 -7.14
N PHE A 29 5.94 -24.82 -6.99
CA PHE A 29 7.01 -24.22 -7.79
C PHE A 29 6.91 -24.65 -9.26
N ASN A 30 7.27 -23.74 -10.17
CA ASN A 30 7.37 -24.08 -11.58
C ASN A 30 8.73 -24.72 -11.87
N LEU A 31 8.75 -26.04 -12.07
CA LEU A 31 9.95 -26.81 -12.35
C LEU A 31 10.30 -26.91 -13.84
N SER A 32 9.50 -26.33 -14.73
CA SER A 32 9.75 -26.33 -16.17
C SER A 32 11.04 -25.58 -16.51
N ASN A 33 11.70 -26.01 -17.58
CA ASN A 33 12.92 -25.39 -18.11
C ASN A 33 14.06 -25.30 -17.07
N GLY A 34 14.20 -26.33 -16.25
CA GLY A 34 15.20 -26.36 -15.17
C GLY A 34 14.89 -25.43 -14.00
N GLY A 35 13.61 -25.22 -13.73
CA GLY A 35 13.09 -24.26 -12.76
C GLY A 35 12.90 -22.89 -13.39
N THR A 36 11.72 -22.31 -13.15
CA THR A 36 11.39 -20.96 -13.64
C THR A 36 10.84 -20.11 -12.51
N GLU A 37 11.49 -18.98 -12.26
CA GLU A 37 10.99 -17.91 -11.42
C GLU A 37 10.31 -16.86 -12.31
N PHE A 38 9.14 -16.40 -11.88
CA PHE A 38 8.38 -15.38 -12.57
C PHE A 38 8.39 -14.07 -11.78
N PHE A 39 8.33 -12.97 -12.55
CA PHE A 39 8.14 -11.64 -12.00
C PHE A 39 7.02 -10.96 -12.79
N MET A 40 6.39 -10.01 -12.16
CA MET A 40 5.45 -9.11 -12.84
C MET A 40 5.79 -7.67 -12.50
N SER A 41 5.61 -6.77 -13.45
CA SER A 41 5.76 -5.34 -13.26
C SER A 41 4.67 -4.59 -14.02
N SER A 42 4.36 -3.39 -13.57
CA SER A 42 3.68 -2.42 -14.44
C SER A 42 4.62 -1.98 -15.56
N ASN A 43 4.11 -1.26 -16.53
CA ASN A 43 4.91 -0.66 -17.60
C ASN A 43 4.63 0.85 -17.66
N ALA A 44 4.91 1.54 -16.57
CA ALA A 44 4.61 2.95 -16.33
C ALA A 44 5.70 3.61 -15.48
N ALA A 45 6.96 3.43 -15.84
CA ALA A 45 8.13 3.92 -15.08
C ALA A 45 8.26 5.45 -15.06
N ASP A 46 7.55 6.15 -15.91
CA ASP A 46 7.48 7.62 -15.91
C ASP A 46 6.90 8.19 -14.62
N GLU A 47 6.08 7.44 -13.90
CA GLU A 47 5.53 7.82 -12.60
C GLU A 47 6.59 8.03 -11.55
N ALA A 48 7.62 7.20 -11.55
CA ALA A 48 8.74 7.29 -10.61
C ALA A 48 9.60 8.54 -10.84
N THR A 49 9.62 9.07 -12.06
CA THR A 49 10.47 10.20 -12.46
C THR A 49 9.73 11.53 -12.49
N ASN A 50 8.41 11.51 -12.67
CA ASN A 50 7.57 12.71 -12.76
C ASN A 50 6.25 12.56 -11.97
N PRO A 51 6.30 12.40 -10.65
CA PRO A 51 5.12 12.03 -9.88
C PRO A 51 4.04 13.12 -9.80
N VAL A 52 4.31 14.36 -10.17
CA VAL A 52 3.41 15.48 -9.81
C VAL A 52 3.21 16.54 -10.89
N SER A 53 4.13 16.78 -11.78
CA SER A 53 4.09 18.01 -12.57
C SER A 53 3.59 17.86 -14.00
N GLY A 54 3.22 16.70 -14.46
CA GLY A 54 2.64 16.52 -15.80
C GLY A 54 3.54 16.96 -16.95
N SER A 55 4.79 17.16 -16.73
CA SER A 55 5.70 17.65 -17.75
C SER A 55 6.38 16.52 -18.51
N GLY A 56 5.59 15.66 -19.15
CA GLY A 56 6.12 14.82 -20.22
C GLY A 56 5.91 13.32 -20.15
N GLY A 57 5.38 12.74 -19.07
CA GLY A 57 5.04 11.33 -19.01
C GLY A 57 3.54 11.07 -19.14
N SER A 58 3.16 9.91 -19.63
CA SER A 58 1.78 9.44 -19.57
C SER A 58 1.55 8.86 -18.18
N HIS A 59 0.72 9.48 -17.36
CA HIS A 59 0.31 8.93 -16.06
C HIS A 59 -0.64 7.73 -16.19
N THR A 60 -0.72 7.16 -17.37
CA THR A 60 -1.57 6.02 -17.68
C THR A 60 -0.78 4.95 -18.42
N SER A 61 -1.15 3.69 -18.24
CA SER A 61 -0.64 2.58 -19.04
C SER A 61 -1.73 1.56 -19.35
N GLN A 62 -1.54 0.81 -20.42
CA GLN A 62 -2.36 -0.35 -20.84
C GLN A 62 -1.49 -1.59 -21.01
N GLN A 63 -0.37 -1.65 -20.30
CA GLN A 63 0.61 -2.71 -20.46
C GLN A 63 1.11 -3.22 -19.10
N LEU A 64 1.28 -4.53 -19.02
CA LEU A 64 2.05 -5.19 -17.97
C LEU A 64 3.23 -5.91 -18.59
N VAL A 65 4.27 -6.14 -17.81
CA VAL A 65 5.40 -6.95 -18.21
C VAL A 65 5.48 -8.18 -17.33
N VAL A 66 5.49 -9.35 -17.94
CA VAL A 66 5.76 -10.64 -17.28
C VAL A 66 7.18 -11.07 -17.63
N TRP A 67 7.95 -11.39 -16.63
CA TRP A 67 9.34 -11.80 -16.73
C TRP A 67 9.48 -13.26 -16.33
N SER A 68 10.38 -13.96 -17.00
CA SER A 68 10.68 -15.37 -16.72
C SER A 68 12.19 -15.56 -16.59
N LEU A 69 12.64 -15.95 -15.41
CA LEU A 69 14.02 -16.34 -15.15
C LEU A 69 14.08 -17.88 -15.13
N ARG A 70 14.67 -18.46 -16.18
CA ARG A 70 14.70 -19.90 -16.41
C ARG A 70 16.03 -20.51 -15.96
N ASN A 71 16.00 -21.84 -15.80
CA ASN A 71 17.14 -22.63 -15.38
C ASN A 71 17.67 -22.22 -14.00
N THR A 72 16.75 -21.92 -13.09
CA THR A 72 17.10 -21.50 -11.72
C THR A 72 17.82 -22.61 -10.94
N SER A 73 17.63 -23.90 -11.28
CA SER A 73 18.38 -25.02 -10.69
C SER A 73 19.88 -24.94 -10.98
N SER A 74 20.31 -24.21 -12.01
CA SER A 74 21.73 -24.00 -12.27
C SER A 74 22.43 -23.13 -11.23
N LEU A 75 21.67 -22.40 -10.40
CA LEU A 75 22.24 -21.60 -9.31
C LEU A 75 23.03 -22.43 -8.28
N ASP A 76 22.67 -23.71 -8.14
CA ASP A 76 23.37 -24.66 -7.25
C ASP A 76 24.62 -25.27 -7.89
N THR A 77 25.01 -24.84 -9.07
CA THR A 77 26.17 -25.35 -9.80
C THR A 77 27.34 -24.37 -9.78
N ALA A 78 28.54 -24.85 -10.07
CA ALA A 78 29.74 -24.01 -10.18
C ALA A 78 29.70 -23.00 -11.34
N SER A 79 28.81 -23.20 -12.30
CA SER A 79 28.66 -22.34 -13.48
C SER A 79 27.17 -22.09 -13.77
N PRO A 80 26.53 -21.16 -13.05
CA PRO A 80 25.13 -20.82 -13.29
C PRO A 80 24.89 -20.34 -14.72
N ALA A 81 23.83 -20.83 -15.36
CA ALA A 81 23.46 -20.49 -16.72
C ALA A 81 21.97 -20.08 -16.78
N LEU A 82 21.65 -18.89 -16.28
CA LEU A 82 20.30 -18.37 -16.23
C LEU A 82 19.87 -17.78 -17.57
N GLY A 83 18.60 -17.95 -17.92
CA GLY A 83 17.97 -17.30 -19.08
C GLY A 83 16.86 -16.35 -18.62
N LEU A 84 17.02 -15.05 -18.88
CA LEU A 84 15.98 -14.05 -18.62
C LEU A 84 15.22 -13.71 -19.92
N SER A 85 13.90 -13.67 -19.84
CA SER A 85 13.04 -13.20 -20.93
C SER A 85 11.85 -12.43 -20.38
N ASN A 86 11.22 -11.61 -21.19
CA ASN A 86 9.99 -10.90 -20.82
C ASN A 86 8.95 -10.96 -21.93
N ARG A 87 7.72 -10.63 -21.57
CA ARG A 87 6.60 -10.40 -22.49
C ARG A 87 5.78 -9.22 -22.00
N ILE A 88 5.44 -8.33 -22.92
CA ILE A 88 4.50 -7.25 -22.69
C ILE A 88 3.09 -7.78 -22.98
N LEU A 89 2.18 -7.54 -22.06
CA LEU A 89 0.76 -7.89 -22.18
C LEU A 89 -0.05 -6.62 -22.29
N SER A 90 -0.98 -6.58 -23.24
CA SER A 90 -2.01 -5.54 -23.27
C SER A 90 -3.07 -5.83 -22.22
N VAL A 91 -3.39 -4.82 -21.43
CA VAL A 91 -4.39 -4.86 -20.35
C VAL A 91 -5.32 -3.66 -20.44
N GLU A 92 -6.38 -3.63 -19.65
CA GLU A 92 -7.19 -2.43 -19.47
C GLU A 92 -6.37 -1.31 -18.84
N GLN A 93 -6.75 -0.07 -19.12
CA GLN A 93 -6.01 1.11 -18.71
C GLN A 93 -6.00 1.24 -17.18
N TYR A 94 -4.84 1.50 -16.62
CA TYR A 94 -4.65 1.95 -15.25
C TYR A 94 -3.92 3.30 -15.24
N ALA A 95 -4.07 4.05 -14.17
CA ALA A 95 -3.54 5.41 -14.05
C ALA A 95 -3.12 5.71 -12.60
N VAL A 96 -2.24 6.69 -12.41
CA VAL A 96 -1.86 7.16 -11.06
C VAL A 96 -3.11 7.55 -10.28
N PRO A 97 -3.34 6.95 -9.10
CA PRO A 97 -4.53 7.22 -8.31
C PRO A 97 -4.51 8.63 -7.70
N PRO A 98 -5.67 9.25 -7.47
CA PRO A 98 -5.76 10.42 -6.61
C PRO A 98 -5.42 10.03 -5.17
N LYS A 99 -5.14 11.00 -4.30
CA LYS A 99 -4.95 10.74 -2.87
C LYS A 99 -6.24 10.27 -2.23
N GLN A 100 -6.10 9.34 -1.27
CA GLN A 100 -7.25 8.77 -0.55
C GLN A 100 -8.02 9.87 0.18
N GLN A 101 -9.30 9.69 0.29
CA GLN A 101 -10.13 10.53 1.16
C GLN A 101 -10.39 9.79 2.47
N GLN A 102 -10.43 10.51 3.56
CA GLN A 102 -10.87 10.04 4.87
C GLN A 102 -11.85 11.06 5.46
N PRO A 103 -12.66 10.70 6.46
CA PRO A 103 -13.59 11.66 7.05
C PRO A 103 -12.88 12.95 7.46
N GLY A 104 -13.33 14.08 6.94
CA GLY A 104 -12.75 15.38 7.19
C GLY A 104 -11.62 15.80 6.25
N SER A 105 -11.17 14.99 5.31
CA SER A 105 -10.13 15.37 4.33
C SER A 105 -10.48 16.68 3.62
N GLY A 106 -9.52 17.60 3.63
CA GLY A 106 -9.67 18.92 2.98
C GLY A 106 -10.64 19.88 3.66
N THR A 107 -11.25 19.50 4.78
CA THR A 107 -12.11 20.38 5.54
C THR A 107 -11.32 21.29 6.49
N ALA A 108 -12.02 22.23 7.14
CA ALA A 108 -11.45 23.18 8.07
C ALA A 108 -10.61 22.50 9.16
N PRO A 109 -9.67 23.25 9.76
CA PRO A 109 -8.73 22.73 10.75
C PRO A 109 -9.40 21.97 11.87
N ASP A 110 -8.91 20.79 12.17
CA ASP A 110 -9.29 20.03 13.36
C ASP A 110 -8.17 20.15 14.41
N ALA A 111 -8.45 20.90 15.47
CA ALA A 111 -7.53 21.10 16.57
C ALA A 111 -7.24 19.84 17.37
N THR A 112 -8.01 18.78 17.18
CA THR A 112 -7.81 17.50 17.85
C THR A 112 -6.81 16.61 17.13
N VAL A 113 -6.49 16.91 15.89
CA VAL A 113 -5.52 16.17 15.11
C VAL A 113 -4.10 16.53 15.55
N PRO A 114 -3.29 15.58 16.07
CA PRO A 114 -1.97 15.88 16.61
C PRO A 114 -1.01 16.56 15.64
N GLN A 115 -1.11 16.30 14.37
CA GLN A 115 -0.27 16.94 13.35
C GLN A 115 -0.45 18.46 13.28
N GLY A 116 -1.62 18.99 13.62
CA GLY A 116 -1.89 20.41 13.70
C GLY A 116 -1.04 21.12 14.73
N HIS A 117 -0.40 20.38 15.62
CA HIS A 117 0.41 20.95 16.69
C HIS A 117 1.91 20.84 16.45
N CYS A 118 2.35 20.02 15.53
CA CYS A 118 3.78 19.74 15.41
C CYS A 118 4.30 19.52 13.99
N LEU A 119 4.07 18.35 13.43
CA LEU A 119 4.81 17.91 12.26
C LEU A 119 4.49 18.70 10.99
N ASN A 120 3.33 19.29 10.95
CA ASN A 120 2.86 20.08 9.81
C ASN A 120 3.05 21.58 9.97
N ASP A 121 3.54 22.04 11.11
CA ASP A 121 3.84 23.45 11.31
C ASP A 121 5.10 23.85 10.54
N GLU A 122 4.90 24.68 9.53
CA GLU A 122 5.99 25.20 8.69
C GLU A 122 6.78 26.32 9.34
N THR A 123 6.24 26.94 10.38
CA THR A 123 6.86 28.07 11.06
C THR A 123 7.86 27.61 12.12
N THR A 124 7.76 26.35 12.58
CA THR A 124 8.66 25.81 13.58
C THR A 124 9.63 24.80 12.97
N LEU A 125 10.86 25.23 12.88
CA LEU A 125 11.94 24.39 12.36
C LEU A 125 12.47 23.44 13.43
N THR A 126 12.66 22.18 13.07
CA THR A 126 13.44 21.22 13.84
C THR A 126 14.95 21.49 13.64
N ILE A 127 15.78 20.74 14.36
CA ILE A 127 17.22 20.71 14.10
C ILE A 127 17.53 20.30 12.66
N ALA A 128 16.67 19.46 12.08
CA ALA A 128 16.75 19.07 10.68
C ALA A 128 16.03 20.04 9.72
N GLY A 129 15.47 21.12 10.20
CA GLY A 129 14.77 22.12 9.41
C GLY A 129 13.31 21.81 9.11
N LEU A 130 12.77 20.72 9.64
CA LEU A 130 11.42 20.23 9.32
C LEU A 130 10.68 19.86 10.60
N GLY A 131 9.40 20.23 10.66
CA GLY A 131 8.51 19.86 11.75
C GLY A 131 8.82 20.55 13.09
N CYS A 132 8.19 20.08 14.15
CA CYS A 132 8.24 20.70 15.46
C CYS A 132 8.91 19.81 16.51
N TRP A 133 10.21 19.91 16.64
CA TRP A 133 10.95 19.24 17.71
C TRP A 133 10.71 19.85 19.08
N LYS A 134 10.13 21.04 19.16
CA LYS A 134 9.82 21.67 20.44
C LYS A 134 8.87 20.83 21.27
N LEU A 135 7.96 20.07 20.65
CA LEU A 135 7.12 19.12 21.37
C LEU A 135 7.93 18.01 22.04
N LEU A 136 8.98 17.55 21.39
CA LEU A 136 9.83 16.49 21.92
C LEU A 136 10.79 16.97 23.00
N VAL A 137 11.06 18.28 23.05
CA VAL A 137 11.97 18.89 24.04
C VAL A 137 11.25 19.79 25.05
N GLY A 138 9.93 19.72 25.16
CA GLY A 138 9.16 20.40 26.20
C GLY A 138 8.86 21.87 25.95
N ALA A 139 8.91 22.35 24.71
CA ALA A 139 8.44 23.70 24.39
C ALA A 139 6.91 23.77 24.35
N ALA A 140 6.36 24.99 24.49
CA ALA A 140 4.92 25.19 24.40
C ALA A 140 4.37 24.66 23.09
N ALA A 141 3.23 24.00 23.18
CA ALA A 141 2.50 23.57 22.00
C ALA A 141 2.16 24.77 21.11
N HIS A 142 2.23 24.59 19.80
CA HIS A 142 1.66 25.57 18.90
C HIS A 142 0.18 25.76 19.19
N ALA A 143 -0.30 27.00 19.04
CA ALA A 143 -1.73 27.21 18.97
C ALA A 143 -2.29 26.25 17.94
N ALA A 144 -3.44 25.64 18.25
CA ALA A 144 -4.16 24.79 17.33
C ALA A 144 -4.26 25.55 16.01
N GLY A 145 -3.39 25.19 15.11
CA GLY A 145 -3.21 25.92 13.87
C GLY A 145 -4.27 25.55 12.85
N ALA A 146 -4.14 26.12 11.72
CA ALA A 146 -4.99 25.89 10.57
C ALA A 146 -4.65 24.57 9.83
N GLU A 147 -4.37 23.50 10.52
CA GLU A 147 -4.08 22.22 9.87
C GLU A 147 -5.37 21.53 9.45
N VAL A 148 -5.44 21.17 8.19
CA VAL A 148 -6.55 20.39 7.64
C VAL A 148 -6.31 18.90 7.85
N VAL A 149 -7.38 18.13 7.93
CA VAL A 149 -7.28 16.68 7.87
C VAL A 149 -6.72 16.30 6.50
N GLN A 150 -5.60 15.62 6.47
CA GLN A 150 -4.90 15.34 5.24
C GLN A 150 -5.51 14.15 4.50
N SER A 151 -5.26 14.11 3.20
CA SER A 151 -5.57 12.97 2.35
C SER A 151 -4.39 12.00 2.38
N PRO A 152 -4.56 10.76 2.88
CA PRO A 152 -3.47 9.81 2.93
C PRO A 152 -2.93 9.48 1.53
N ASP A 153 -1.66 9.16 1.45
CA ASP A 153 -1.03 8.79 0.19
C ASP A 153 -1.65 7.52 -0.39
N SER A 154 -1.81 7.46 -1.69
CA SER A 154 -2.37 6.33 -2.42
C SER A 154 -1.37 5.64 -3.33
N ASN A 155 -0.07 5.93 -3.14
CA ASN A 155 0.99 5.38 -3.97
C ASN A 155 0.90 5.81 -5.45
N ASP A 156 1.42 4.97 -6.32
CA ASP A 156 1.45 5.08 -7.77
C ASP A 156 1.03 3.71 -8.38
N THR A 157 1.21 3.50 -9.67
CA THR A 157 0.83 2.26 -10.35
C THR A 157 1.91 1.18 -10.30
N ARG A 158 2.80 1.20 -9.29
CA ARG A 158 3.77 0.11 -9.13
C ARG A 158 3.08 -1.22 -8.86
N MET A 159 3.65 -2.29 -9.41
CA MET A 159 3.19 -3.63 -9.07
C MET A 159 3.39 -3.89 -7.58
N GLN A 160 2.36 -4.43 -6.95
CA GLN A 160 2.39 -4.89 -5.58
C GLN A 160 2.72 -6.39 -5.51
N GLN A 161 2.49 -7.05 -4.39
CA GLN A 161 2.81 -8.45 -4.20
C GLN A 161 2.24 -9.34 -5.31
N VAL A 162 3.07 -10.23 -5.86
CA VAL A 162 2.71 -11.17 -6.92
C VAL A 162 2.74 -12.60 -6.39
N MET A 163 1.76 -13.42 -6.78
CA MET A 163 1.70 -14.84 -6.47
C MET A 163 1.78 -15.67 -7.75
N TYR A 164 2.50 -16.81 -7.70
CA TYR A 164 2.38 -17.89 -8.66
C TYR A 164 1.65 -19.05 -8.02
N ALA A 165 0.41 -19.26 -8.39
CA ALA A 165 -0.44 -20.31 -7.83
C ALA A 165 -1.35 -20.90 -8.91
N ASN A 166 -1.59 -22.21 -8.85
CA ASN A 166 -2.45 -22.94 -9.79
C ASN A 166 -2.12 -22.64 -11.27
N GLY A 167 -0.81 -22.60 -11.59
CA GLY A 167 -0.32 -22.33 -12.95
C GLY A 167 -0.54 -20.92 -13.49
N LYS A 168 -0.87 -19.95 -12.63
CA LYS A 168 -1.16 -18.57 -12.98
C LYS A 168 -0.36 -17.61 -12.12
N LEU A 169 -0.06 -16.43 -12.67
CA LEU A 169 0.40 -15.28 -11.92
C LEU A 169 -0.80 -14.42 -11.52
N TRP A 170 -0.77 -13.93 -10.31
CA TRP A 170 -1.79 -13.08 -9.71
C TRP A 170 -1.09 -11.83 -9.20
N GLY A 171 -1.51 -10.66 -9.67
CA GLY A 171 -0.94 -9.40 -9.27
C GLY A 171 -1.96 -8.28 -9.28
N SER A 172 -1.63 -7.21 -8.61
CA SER A 172 -2.47 -6.01 -8.50
C SER A 172 -1.62 -4.77 -8.29
N LEU A 173 -2.20 -3.63 -8.56
CA LEU A 173 -1.61 -2.31 -8.38
C LEU A 173 -2.71 -1.28 -8.07
N ASP A 174 -2.28 -0.14 -7.52
CA ASP A 174 -3.19 0.97 -7.27
C ASP A 174 -3.50 1.70 -8.59
N THR A 175 -4.73 2.16 -8.74
CA THR A 175 -5.17 2.86 -9.95
C THR A 175 -6.25 3.89 -9.67
N ALA A 176 -6.38 4.86 -10.57
CA ALA A 176 -7.49 5.81 -10.56
C ALA A 176 -8.75 5.18 -11.16
N LEU A 177 -9.88 5.30 -10.48
CA LEU A 177 -11.19 4.83 -10.92
C LEU A 177 -12.25 5.90 -10.75
N ASN A 178 -13.33 5.79 -11.53
CA ASN A 178 -14.55 6.57 -11.35
C ASN A 178 -15.73 5.62 -11.08
N PRO A 179 -15.85 5.07 -9.85
CA PRO A 179 -16.91 4.13 -9.54
C PRO A 179 -18.30 4.73 -9.82
N ASP A 180 -19.14 3.98 -10.52
CA ASP A 180 -20.48 4.38 -10.92
C ASP A 180 -20.58 5.75 -11.63
N GLY A 181 -19.47 6.17 -12.31
CA GLY A 181 -19.40 7.49 -12.96
C GLY A 181 -19.27 8.66 -12.00
N GLY A 182 -19.01 8.41 -10.74
CA GLY A 182 -18.80 9.41 -9.70
C GLY A 182 -17.42 10.09 -9.75
N PRO A 183 -17.05 10.80 -8.69
CA PRO A 183 -15.72 11.39 -8.56
C PRO A 183 -14.61 10.34 -8.65
N GLN A 184 -13.43 10.77 -9.11
CA GLN A 184 -12.28 9.90 -9.18
C GLN A 184 -11.82 9.49 -7.77
N ARG A 185 -11.55 8.21 -7.60
CA ARG A 185 -11.10 7.56 -6.37
C ARG A 185 -9.87 6.71 -6.63
N ALA A 186 -9.10 6.45 -5.59
CA ALA A 186 -8.11 5.39 -5.63
C ALA A 186 -8.82 4.03 -5.60
N GLY A 187 -8.40 3.14 -6.47
CA GLY A 187 -8.91 1.78 -6.54
C GLY A 187 -7.80 0.81 -6.94
N ILE A 188 -8.15 -0.43 -7.17
CA ILE A 188 -7.20 -1.49 -7.45
C ILE A 188 -7.48 -2.08 -8.82
N ALA A 189 -6.46 -2.12 -9.69
CA ALA A 189 -6.46 -2.97 -10.87
C ALA A 189 -5.81 -4.32 -10.53
N TRP A 190 -6.44 -5.42 -10.92
CA TRP A 190 -5.95 -6.77 -10.64
C TRP A 190 -5.91 -7.61 -11.91
N PHE A 191 -4.94 -8.53 -11.95
CA PHE A 191 -4.60 -9.29 -13.14
C PHE A 191 -4.32 -10.75 -12.79
N ILE A 192 -4.85 -11.65 -13.62
CA ILE A 192 -4.57 -13.08 -13.57
C ILE A 192 -4.01 -13.47 -14.94
N VAL A 193 -2.78 -13.94 -14.96
CA VAL A 193 -2.02 -14.19 -16.18
C VAL A 193 -1.58 -15.65 -16.24
N ASN A 194 -1.64 -16.27 -17.41
CA ASN A 194 -0.94 -17.52 -17.66
C ASN A 194 0.50 -17.20 -18.12
N PRO A 195 1.52 -17.39 -17.28
CA PRO A 195 2.88 -17.01 -17.63
C PRO A 195 3.51 -17.88 -18.71
N SER A 196 3.02 -19.13 -18.89
CA SER A 196 3.55 -20.04 -19.90
C SER A 196 3.16 -19.65 -21.31
N SER A 197 1.92 -19.24 -21.53
CA SER A 197 1.44 -18.72 -22.82
C SER A 197 1.68 -17.23 -22.97
N GLY A 198 1.87 -16.50 -21.88
CA GLY A 198 1.89 -15.04 -21.86
C GLY A 198 0.53 -14.45 -22.21
N SER A 199 -0.55 -15.07 -21.77
CA SER A 199 -1.91 -14.60 -22.02
C SER A 199 -2.58 -14.11 -20.74
N LEU A 200 -3.34 -13.05 -20.88
CA LEU A 200 -4.23 -12.59 -19.83
C LEU A 200 -5.38 -13.59 -19.66
N VAL A 201 -5.56 -14.13 -18.46
CA VAL A 201 -6.67 -15.03 -18.12
C VAL A 201 -7.88 -14.23 -17.72
N LYS A 202 -7.67 -13.25 -16.83
CA LYS A 202 -8.72 -12.35 -16.34
C LYS A 202 -8.10 -11.10 -15.78
N GLN A 203 -8.84 -10.01 -15.81
CA GLN A 203 -8.50 -8.75 -15.20
C GLN A 203 -9.76 -8.02 -14.76
N GLY A 204 -9.61 -6.98 -14.00
CA GLY A 204 -10.69 -6.08 -13.63
C GLY A 204 -10.23 -5.06 -12.60
N TYR A 205 -11.21 -4.35 -12.09
CA TYR A 205 -11.00 -3.32 -11.09
C TYR A 205 -11.78 -3.63 -9.82
N LEU A 206 -11.26 -3.15 -8.70
CA LEU A 206 -11.99 -3.04 -7.44
C LEU A 206 -12.08 -1.58 -7.06
N GLY A 207 -13.27 -1.05 -7.01
CA GLY A 207 -13.59 0.30 -6.59
C GLY A 207 -15.02 0.36 -6.07
N ALA A 208 -15.32 1.35 -5.25
CA ALA A 208 -16.68 1.59 -4.76
C ALA A 208 -16.92 3.10 -4.57
N THR A 209 -18.13 3.55 -4.85
CA THR A 209 -18.52 4.95 -4.68
C THR A 209 -18.34 5.40 -3.24
N GLY A 210 -17.63 6.52 -3.03
CA GLY A 210 -17.34 7.06 -1.70
C GLY A 210 -16.19 6.38 -0.95
N TYR A 211 -15.51 5.40 -1.57
CA TYR A 211 -14.38 4.68 -0.97
C TYR A 211 -13.13 4.74 -1.84
N ASP A 212 -11.99 4.63 -1.19
CA ASP A 212 -10.67 4.49 -1.78
C ASP A 212 -10.05 3.17 -1.30
N PHE A 213 -9.42 2.42 -2.21
CA PHE A 213 -8.76 1.15 -1.94
C PHE A 213 -7.32 1.21 -2.43
N THR A 214 -6.36 0.88 -1.56
CA THR A 214 -4.94 1.07 -1.84
C THR A 214 -4.08 -0.02 -1.22
N TYR A 215 -2.85 -0.12 -1.72
CA TYR A 215 -1.79 -1.03 -1.22
C TYR A 215 -2.23 -2.50 -1.22
N PRO A 216 -2.68 -3.03 -2.37
CA PRO A 216 -3.16 -4.40 -2.43
C PRO A 216 -2.04 -5.42 -2.24
N ALA A 217 -2.37 -6.54 -1.59
CA ALA A 217 -1.50 -7.71 -1.52
C ALA A 217 -2.34 -8.98 -1.74
N ILE A 218 -1.90 -9.87 -2.62
CA ILE A 218 -2.66 -11.05 -3.00
C ILE A 218 -1.99 -12.32 -2.47
N GLY A 219 -2.75 -13.12 -1.71
CA GLY A 219 -2.37 -14.48 -1.35
C GLY A 219 -3.32 -15.48 -1.99
N VAL A 220 -2.79 -16.47 -2.72
CA VAL A 220 -3.58 -17.48 -3.42
C VAL A 220 -3.07 -18.87 -3.06
N THR A 221 -3.98 -19.72 -2.59
CA THR A 221 -3.71 -21.13 -2.25
C THR A 221 -3.41 -21.96 -3.49
N ALA A 222 -2.87 -23.15 -3.31
CA ALA A 222 -2.59 -24.07 -4.41
C ALA A 222 -3.86 -24.44 -5.21
N SER A 223 -5.05 -24.36 -4.60
CA SER A 223 -6.34 -24.58 -5.29
C SER A 223 -6.73 -23.46 -6.25
N GLY A 224 -6.07 -22.30 -6.20
CA GLY A 224 -6.43 -21.12 -7.00
C GLY A 224 -7.52 -20.25 -6.38
N ARG A 225 -7.78 -20.42 -5.08
CA ARG A 225 -8.63 -19.53 -4.29
C ARG A 225 -7.75 -18.65 -3.42
N GLY A 226 -8.06 -17.38 -3.34
CA GLY A 226 -7.22 -16.42 -2.66
C GLY A 226 -7.97 -15.29 -1.99
N VAL A 227 -7.19 -14.43 -1.38
CA VAL A 227 -7.61 -13.20 -0.74
C VAL A 227 -6.71 -12.07 -1.21
N MET A 228 -7.30 -10.95 -1.53
CA MET A 228 -6.62 -9.68 -1.74
C MET A 228 -6.84 -8.82 -0.50
N ALA A 229 -5.77 -8.46 0.19
CA ALA A 229 -5.77 -7.51 1.29
C ALA A 229 -5.51 -6.10 0.76
N PHE A 230 -6.02 -5.07 1.42
CA PHE A 230 -5.79 -3.66 1.07
C PHE A 230 -6.19 -2.74 2.22
N THR A 231 -5.80 -1.47 2.14
CA THR A 231 -6.38 -0.43 2.98
C THR A 231 -7.64 0.11 2.30
N ALA A 232 -8.71 0.26 3.07
CA ALA A 232 -9.93 0.95 2.67
C ALA A 232 -10.09 2.25 3.46
N THR A 233 -10.36 3.34 2.76
CA THR A 233 -10.72 4.64 3.32
C THR A 233 -11.96 5.18 2.61
N GLY A 234 -12.48 6.32 3.02
CA GLY A 234 -13.58 6.94 2.29
C GLY A 234 -14.21 8.11 3.03
N ASP A 235 -15.27 8.65 2.46
CA ASP A 235 -15.96 9.83 2.99
C ASP A 235 -16.49 9.60 4.42
N THR A 236 -16.80 8.35 4.76
CA THR A 236 -17.34 7.94 6.06
C THR A 236 -16.54 6.83 6.74
N LEU A 237 -15.40 6.43 6.14
CA LEU A 237 -14.56 5.35 6.65
C LEU A 237 -13.14 5.85 6.88
N TYR A 238 -12.69 5.84 8.11
CA TYR A 238 -11.29 6.05 8.45
C TYR A 238 -10.42 4.92 7.92
N PRO A 239 -9.09 5.14 7.74
CA PRO A 239 -8.19 4.13 7.19
C PRO A 239 -8.32 2.80 7.93
N SER A 240 -8.77 1.79 7.21
CA SER A 240 -9.20 0.47 7.71
C SER A 240 -8.52 -0.65 6.95
N ALA A 241 -8.17 -1.71 7.64
CA ALA A 241 -7.68 -2.93 7.02
C ALA A 241 -8.84 -3.70 6.38
N ALA A 242 -8.76 -3.97 5.08
CA ALA A 242 -9.83 -4.57 4.30
C ALA A 242 -9.32 -5.74 3.45
N TYR A 243 -10.26 -6.51 2.94
CA TYR A 243 -9.96 -7.64 2.06
C TYR A 243 -11.13 -7.95 1.11
N ALA A 244 -10.81 -8.67 0.03
CA ALA A 244 -11.79 -9.28 -0.86
C ALA A 244 -11.32 -10.68 -1.27
N PRO A 245 -12.21 -11.66 -1.45
CA PRO A 245 -11.85 -12.94 -2.04
C PRO A 245 -11.52 -12.78 -3.52
N ILE A 246 -10.65 -13.64 -4.04
CA ILE A 246 -10.29 -13.67 -5.47
C ILE A 246 -10.14 -15.10 -5.97
N ASP A 247 -10.69 -15.38 -7.16
CA ASP A 247 -10.45 -16.62 -7.91
C ASP A 247 -10.46 -16.37 -9.43
N ALA A 248 -10.06 -17.38 -10.20
CA ALA A 248 -9.95 -17.23 -11.65
C ALA A 248 -11.30 -17.34 -12.40
N LEU A 249 -12.37 -17.76 -11.73
CA LEU A 249 -13.70 -17.86 -12.33
C LEU A 249 -14.45 -16.54 -12.23
N VAL A 250 -14.55 -16.01 -11.01
CA VAL A 250 -15.31 -14.79 -10.73
C VAL A 250 -14.42 -13.56 -10.85
N GLY A 251 -13.16 -13.63 -10.43
CA GLY A 251 -12.27 -12.51 -10.20
C GLY A 251 -12.33 -12.09 -8.74
N VAL A 252 -12.29 -10.79 -8.47
CA VAL A 252 -12.43 -10.23 -7.12
C VAL A 252 -13.91 -10.18 -6.74
N GLY A 253 -14.23 -10.72 -5.57
CA GLY A 253 -15.57 -10.70 -5.00
C GLY A 253 -15.85 -9.48 -4.13
N THR A 254 -16.89 -9.57 -3.31
CA THR A 254 -17.30 -8.49 -2.42
C THR A 254 -16.24 -8.22 -1.35
N TRP A 255 -15.85 -6.96 -1.20
CA TRP A 255 -14.91 -6.53 -0.18
C TRP A 255 -15.55 -6.39 1.20
N ASN A 256 -14.74 -6.52 2.24
CA ASN A 256 -15.12 -6.35 3.64
C ASN A 256 -13.98 -5.73 4.43
N VAL A 257 -14.32 -5.00 5.48
CA VAL A 257 -13.33 -4.62 6.49
C VAL A 257 -12.99 -5.83 7.35
N ALA A 258 -11.72 -6.06 7.62
CA ALA A 258 -11.27 -7.15 8.45
C ALA A 258 -11.79 -6.99 9.89
N PRO A 259 -12.27 -8.06 10.54
CA PRO A 259 -12.72 -7.97 11.93
C PRO A 259 -11.66 -7.36 12.83
N GLY A 260 -11.99 -6.29 13.56
CA GLY A 260 -11.06 -5.52 14.38
C GLY A 260 -10.03 -4.70 13.60
N GLY A 261 -10.24 -4.50 12.30
CA GLY A 261 -9.42 -3.66 11.43
C GLY A 261 -10.10 -2.36 11.00
N VAL A 262 -11.22 -2.01 11.62
CA VAL A 262 -11.90 -0.72 11.35
C VAL A 262 -11.07 0.41 11.94
N GLY A 263 -10.79 1.43 11.12
CA GLY A 263 -10.15 2.64 11.57
C GLY A 263 -11.04 3.45 12.52
N VAL A 264 -10.46 3.96 13.59
CA VAL A 264 -11.19 4.67 14.65
C VAL A 264 -10.97 6.19 14.64
N ALA A 265 -10.02 6.67 13.84
CA ALA A 265 -9.71 8.09 13.64
C ALA A 265 -9.06 8.31 12.29
N ALA A 266 -8.90 9.57 11.92
CA ALA A 266 -8.12 9.95 10.75
C ALA A 266 -6.65 9.56 10.92
N ASP A 267 -5.97 9.24 9.81
CA ASP A 267 -4.52 9.35 9.76
C ASP A 267 -4.16 10.80 10.05
N ASP A 268 -3.45 11.02 11.14
CA ASP A 268 -3.12 12.35 11.62
C ASP A 268 -1.81 12.91 11.03
N GLY A 269 -1.14 12.14 10.18
CA GLY A 269 0.16 12.50 9.61
C GLY A 269 1.25 12.76 10.65
N PHE A 270 0.98 12.51 11.93
CA PHE A 270 1.93 12.81 13.01
C PHE A 270 3.19 11.95 12.90
N SER A 271 3.06 10.72 12.40
CA SER A 271 4.17 9.88 12.03
C SER A 271 4.66 10.14 10.60
N GLY A 272 3.90 10.89 9.81
CA GLY A 272 4.29 11.29 8.48
C GLY A 272 5.46 12.27 8.53
N TYR A 273 6.42 12.07 7.64
CA TYR A 273 7.55 12.98 7.53
C TYR A 273 7.16 14.19 6.69
N LYS A 274 7.33 15.38 7.21
CA LYS A 274 6.96 16.60 6.51
C LYS A 274 7.60 16.73 5.13
N GLN A 275 8.83 16.31 4.98
CA GLN A 275 9.50 16.27 3.68
C GLN A 275 8.80 15.39 2.65
N GLN A 276 8.05 14.41 3.08
CA GLN A 276 7.28 13.53 2.19
C GLN A 276 6.05 14.22 1.61
N ARG A 277 5.67 15.36 2.14
CA ARG A 277 4.55 16.16 1.64
C ARG A 277 4.91 16.97 0.40
N PHE A 278 6.17 17.21 0.16
CA PHE A 278 6.61 17.98 -0.99
C PHE A 278 6.51 17.14 -2.27
N PRO A 279 5.95 17.66 -3.37
CA PRO A 279 5.39 19.02 -3.56
C PRO A 279 3.91 19.15 -3.14
N ASP A 280 3.25 18.12 -2.66
CA ASP A 280 1.85 18.12 -2.24
C ASP A 280 1.73 18.37 -0.72
N PRO A 281 1.37 19.58 -0.28
CA PRO A 281 1.36 19.97 1.13
C PRO A 281 0.19 19.38 1.93
N ILE A 282 -0.80 18.77 1.27
CA ILE A 282 -2.00 18.24 1.94
C ILE A 282 -2.00 16.73 2.05
N ARG A 283 -0.92 16.09 1.64
CA ARG A 283 -0.75 14.64 1.67
C ARG A 283 -0.04 14.19 2.94
N SER A 284 -0.61 13.27 3.69
CA SER A 284 0.13 12.50 4.68
C SER A 284 0.68 11.21 4.04
N ARG A 285 1.82 10.75 4.56
CA ARG A 285 2.35 9.47 4.13
C ARG A 285 1.48 8.35 4.68
N TRP A 286 1.16 7.40 3.85
CA TRP A 286 0.40 6.20 4.20
C TRP A 286 1.00 4.99 3.50
N GLY A 287 1.07 3.86 4.20
CA GLY A 287 1.48 2.57 3.65
C GLY A 287 2.88 2.57 3.03
N ASP A 288 3.11 1.67 2.22
CA ASP A 288 3.97 1.42 1.08
C ASP A 288 3.55 0.07 0.50
N TYR A 289 3.30 -0.93 1.37
CA TYR A 289 2.92 -2.28 0.97
C TYR A 289 2.01 -2.92 2.01
N GLY A 290 1.00 -3.67 1.54
CA GLY A 290 0.35 -4.71 2.31
C GLY A 290 1.15 -6.02 2.23
N ALA A 291 0.67 -7.06 2.92
CA ALA A 291 1.27 -8.39 2.82
C ALA A 291 0.20 -9.48 2.83
N ALA A 292 0.47 -10.56 2.10
CA ALA A 292 -0.30 -11.80 2.18
C ALA A 292 0.64 -13.01 2.17
N ALA A 293 0.36 -14.00 2.97
CA ALA A 293 1.13 -15.25 3.05
C ALA A 293 0.18 -16.44 3.12
N VAL A 294 0.49 -17.49 2.37
CA VAL A 294 -0.33 -18.71 2.32
C VAL A 294 0.17 -19.72 3.34
N ASP A 295 -0.75 -20.30 4.09
CA ASP A 295 -0.55 -21.35 5.07
C ASP A 295 -1.57 -22.48 4.81
N GLY A 296 -1.18 -23.46 4.02
CA GLY A 296 -2.05 -24.54 3.57
C GLY A 296 -3.26 -24.03 2.77
N ASN A 297 -4.44 -24.17 3.33
CA ASN A 297 -5.69 -23.66 2.72
C ASN A 297 -6.12 -22.30 3.25
N SER A 298 -5.30 -21.66 4.05
CA SER A 298 -5.57 -20.36 4.63
C SER A 298 -4.61 -19.30 4.07
N VAL A 299 -5.03 -18.05 4.13
CA VAL A 299 -4.22 -16.89 3.78
C VAL A 299 -4.16 -15.97 4.98
N TRP A 300 -2.96 -15.65 5.41
CA TRP A 300 -2.70 -14.59 6.35
C TRP A 300 -2.53 -13.30 5.59
N ILE A 301 -3.20 -12.26 6.02
CA ILE A 301 -3.13 -10.93 5.43
C ILE A 301 -2.74 -9.89 6.47
N ALA A 302 -2.03 -8.86 6.04
CA ALA A 302 -1.66 -7.73 6.87
C ALA A 302 -1.90 -6.42 6.10
N SER A 303 -2.66 -5.53 6.69
CA SER A 303 -2.92 -4.18 6.17
C SER A 303 -2.86 -3.15 7.27
N GLU A 304 -2.47 -1.96 6.92
CA GLU A 304 -2.38 -0.82 7.81
C GLU A 304 -3.79 -0.24 8.08
N TYR A 305 -4.01 0.22 9.32
CA TYR A 305 -5.24 0.89 9.74
C TYR A 305 -4.96 1.82 10.92
N ILE A 306 -5.88 2.73 11.22
CA ILE A 306 -5.78 3.61 12.37
C ILE A 306 -6.42 2.95 13.59
N ALA A 307 -5.59 2.50 14.52
CA ALA A 307 -6.04 1.74 15.70
C ALA A 307 -6.39 2.62 16.90
N HIS A 308 -5.97 3.87 16.91
CA HIS A 308 -6.04 4.70 18.12
C HIS A 308 -6.59 6.10 17.81
N VAL A 309 -7.42 6.56 18.74
CA VAL A 309 -7.82 7.98 18.85
C VAL A 309 -6.93 8.60 19.90
N CYS A 310 -6.10 9.55 19.52
CA CYS A 310 -5.21 10.22 20.45
C CYS A 310 -4.96 11.64 19.99
N ASN A 311 -5.48 12.59 20.70
CA ASN A 311 -5.16 13.98 20.44
C ASN A 311 -3.82 14.37 21.09
N TYR A 312 -3.32 15.54 20.75
CA TYR A 312 -2.06 16.04 21.29
C TYR A 312 -2.05 16.11 22.82
N THR A 313 -3.13 16.56 23.43
CA THR A 313 -3.23 16.71 24.90
C THR A 313 -3.10 15.35 25.59
N ASP A 314 -3.78 14.34 25.06
CA ASP A 314 -3.74 12.99 25.63
C ASP A 314 -2.36 12.34 25.46
N TRP A 315 -1.69 12.61 24.35
CA TRP A 315 -0.36 12.08 24.06
C TRP A 315 0.74 12.86 24.77
N GLY A 316 0.71 14.18 24.71
CA GLY A 316 1.80 15.04 25.17
C GLY A 316 2.05 14.99 26.67
N GLY A 317 0.99 14.96 27.47
CA GLY A 317 1.11 14.87 28.93
C GLY A 317 1.90 13.64 29.37
N PRO A 318 1.49 12.43 29.05
CA PRO A 318 2.24 11.21 29.38
C PRO A 318 3.64 11.17 28.77
N PHE A 319 3.81 11.64 27.55
CA PHE A 319 5.12 11.69 26.92
C PHE A 319 6.12 12.55 27.68
N PHE A 320 5.74 13.77 28.06
CA PHE A 320 6.62 14.67 28.78
C PHE A 320 6.84 14.27 30.25
N ALA A 321 5.92 13.49 30.82
CA ALA A 321 6.09 12.91 32.15
C ALA A 321 6.99 11.66 32.16
N GLY A 322 7.57 11.27 31.03
CA GLY A 322 8.44 10.10 30.94
C GLY A 322 7.70 8.79 30.69
N GLY A 323 6.47 8.87 30.24
CA GLY A 323 5.61 7.72 30.01
C GLY A 323 4.90 7.23 31.28
N SER A 324 3.92 6.37 31.13
CA SER A 324 3.28 5.67 32.22
C SER A 324 3.79 4.24 32.30
N GLY A 325 4.24 3.83 33.45
CA GLY A 325 4.68 2.54 33.96
C GLY A 325 5.08 1.40 33.00
N ASP A 326 4.32 1.10 32.03
CA ASP A 326 4.54 0.06 31.02
C ASP A 326 4.79 0.61 29.61
N ASN A 327 4.94 1.92 29.50
CA ASN A 327 5.04 2.60 28.22
C ASN A 327 5.93 3.84 28.28
N LEU A 328 7.11 3.72 27.74
CA LEU A 328 8.18 4.70 27.86
C LEU A 328 8.01 5.95 26.97
N LEU A 329 7.13 5.94 25.99
CA LEU A 329 7.07 6.99 24.97
C LEU A 329 5.74 7.74 24.89
N GLY A 330 4.96 7.70 25.98
CA GLY A 330 3.68 8.38 26.03
C GLY A 330 2.55 7.54 25.44
N THR A 331 1.68 7.14 26.32
CA THR A 331 0.38 6.56 25.97
C THR A 331 -0.63 7.67 25.79
N CYS A 332 -1.63 7.42 24.98
CA CYS A 332 -2.80 8.27 24.94
C CYS A 332 -3.60 8.13 26.20
N GLY A 333 -3.29 8.95 27.20
CA GLY A 333 -4.15 9.13 28.38
C GLY A 333 -4.36 7.93 29.29
N GLY A 334 -3.46 6.96 29.35
CA GLY A 334 -3.54 5.86 30.29
C GLY A 334 -4.83 5.03 30.17
N ALA A 335 -5.43 4.69 31.30
CA ALA A 335 -6.56 3.77 31.39
C ALA A 335 -7.83 4.16 30.61
N SER A 336 -7.99 5.41 30.22
CA SER A 336 -9.17 5.86 29.48
C SER A 336 -9.20 5.41 28.02
N HIS A 337 -8.04 5.05 27.47
CA HIS A 337 -7.92 4.60 26.08
C HIS A 337 -7.57 3.11 25.93
N GLY A 338 -7.54 2.38 27.03
CA GLY A 338 -7.31 0.94 27.09
C GLY A 338 -5.84 0.52 26.96
N PRO A 339 -5.54 -0.74 27.27
CA PRO A 339 -4.20 -1.30 27.09
C PRO A 339 -3.84 -1.35 25.59
N GLY A 340 -2.61 -0.97 25.26
CA GLY A 340 -2.13 -0.90 23.89
C GLY A 340 -2.46 0.40 23.17
N ALA A 341 -2.90 1.44 23.89
CA ALA A 341 -3.03 2.77 23.34
C ALA A 341 -1.69 3.28 22.80
N ARG A 342 -1.76 4.29 21.96
CA ARG A 342 -0.63 4.88 21.23
C ARG A 342 0.61 5.05 22.10
N THR A 343 1.65 4.32 21.76
CA THR A 343 2.92 4.28 22.50
C THR A 343 4.00 5.15 21.85
N ALA A 344 3.75 5.59 20.65
CA ALA A 344 4.67 6.39 19.86
C ALA A 344 3.94 7.57 19.21
N LEU A 345 4.64 8.32 18.38
CA LEU A 345 4.07 9.45 17.63
C LEU A 345 2.99 9.01 16.64
N ALA A 346 3.01 7.76 16.20
CA ALA A 346 2.09 7.23 15.21
C ALA A 346 0.77 6.74 15.81
N ASN A 347 -0.34 6.92 15.13
CA ASN A 347 -1.66 6.37 15.47
C ASN A 347 -2.06 5.16 14.60
N TRP A 348 -1.25 4.79 13.64
CA TRP A 348 -1.44 3.63 12.80
C TRP A 348 -1.01 2.32 13.49
N SER A 349 -1.57 1.24 13.03
CA SER A 349 -1.21 -0.13 13.41
C SER A 349 -1.40 -1.06 12.22
N THR A 350 -0.90 -2.28 12.34
CA THR A 350 -1.11 -3.33 11.35
C THR A 350 -2.14 -4.32 11.86
N ARG A 351 -3.18 -4.57 11.07
CA ARG A 351 -4.13 -5.66 11.31
C ARG A 351 -3.68 -6.91 10.58
N ILE A 352 -3.41 -7.96 11.34
CA ILE A 352 -3.14 -9.30 10.80
C ILE A 352 -4.41 -10.13 10.96
N SER A 353 -4.83 -10.78 9.87
CA SER A 353 -6.02 -11.65 9.84
C SER A 353 -5.74 -12.94 9.10
N LYS A 354 -6.29 -14.05 9.59
CA LYS A 354 -6.27 -15.36 8.91
C LYS A 354 -7.62 -15.63 8.28
N LEU A 355 -7.63 -15.91 6.98
CA LEU A 355 -8.83 -16.17 6.20
C LEU A 355 -8.72 -17.51 5.48
N THR A 356 -9.83 -18.19 5.30
CA THR A 356 -9.92 -19.44 4.50
C THR A 356 -10.84 -19.15 3.33
N PRO A 357 -10.30 -18.92 2.12
CA PRO A 357 -11.07 -18.54 0.93
C PRO A 357 -11.83 -19.70 0.29
#